data_c5ae4155f9426ee0e1adc13e5e7f97dc
#
_entry.id   c5ae4155f9426ee0e1adc13e5e7f97dc
#
_cell.length_a   1.000
_cell.length_b   1.000
_cell.length_c   1.000
_cell.angle_alpha   90.00
_cell.angle_beta   90.00
_cell.angle_gamma   90.00
#
_symmetry.space_group_name_H-M   'P 1'
#
loop_
_entity.id
_entity.type
_entity.pdbx_description
1 polymer ?
#
loop_
_entity_poly.entity_id
_entity_poly.type
_entity_poly.pdbx_seq_one_letter_code
_entity_poly.pdbx_strand_id
1 'polypeptide(L)'
;MATILKGAPVVAAMNEANAARCAALAAKGITPTLAVVRVGEREDDLSYERGVLARCAKVGVAVKQFLLPADAPQQALLDVLAQVNADPAIHGCLLFRPLPSQFDDRTIRAALAPEKDIDGITDGSLAGVFTGTPVGYPPCTAQACLEILKHYSIPLSGKRAVVVGRSLVVGKPAAMMLDKENATVTLCNSRTQNLPALCREADIVVVAMGKRGYIGADCLREGQVVVDVGIHVGDDGKLCGDVRFAEAEPVVEAITPVPGGVGTVTTSVLVGHVVDAASGKIGKQWHCNNCKSDF
;
A
#
# COMPACT_ATOMS: atom_id res chain seq x y z
N MET A 1 -0.62 -19.24 21.08
CA MET A 1 0.07 -18.03 20.60
C MET A 1 -0.15 -17.92 19.10
N ALA A 2 -0.47 -16.74 18.62
CA ALA A 2 -0.71 -16.49 17.21
C ALA A 2 0.58 -16.65 16.37
N THR A 3 0.41 -16.99 15.08
CA THR A 3 1.46 -16.86 14.09
C THR A 3 1.71 -15.37 13.81
N ILE A 4 2.95 -14.90 14.01
CA ILE A 4 3.30 -13.50 13.76
C ILE A 4 3.64 -13.29 12.29
N LEU A 5 2.77 -12.57 11.59
CA LEU A 5 2.89 -12.28 10.15
C LEU A 5 3.90 -11.14 9.91
N LYS A 6 5.18 -11.43 10.07
CA LYS A 6 6.26 -10.43 9.90
C LYS A 6 6.41 -10.02 8.43
N GLY A 7 6.58 -8.71 8.19
CA GLY A 7 6.83 -8.17 6.85
C GLY A 7 8.20 -8.52 6.28
N ALA A 8 9.22 -8.78 7.12
CA ALA A 8 10.59 -9.01 6.65
C ALA A 8 10.74 -10.20 5.67
N PRO A 9 10.13 -11.38 5.89
CA PRO A 9 10.17 -12.47 4.91
C PRO A 9 9.51 -12.10 3.58
N VAL A 10 8.38 -11.38 3.64
CA VAL A 10 7.66 -10.89 2.45
C VAL A 10 8.55 -9.96 1.63
N VAL A 11 9.19 -9.01 2.31
CA VAL A 11 10.15 -8.07 1.72
C VAL A 11 11.33 -8.80 1.08
N ALA A 12 11.87 -9.83 1.72
CA ALA A 12 12.97 -10.60 1.17
C ALA A 12 12.59 -11.27 -0.16
N ALA A 13 11.45 -11.97 -0.19
CA ALA A 13 10.93 -12.62 -1.39
C ALA A 13 10.63 -11.61 -2.53
N MET A 14 9.98 -10.48 -2.20
CA MET A 14 9.67 -9.44 -3.19
C MET A 14 10.94 -8.79 -3.75
N ASN A 15 11.94 -8.53 -2.92
CA ASN A 15 13.20 -7.95 -3.38
C ASN A 15 13.97 -8.88 -4.31
N GLU A 16 14.03 -10.17 -3.99
CA GLU A 16 14.65 -11.18 -4.85
C GLU A 16 13.96 -11.25 -6.22
N ALA A 17 12.62 -11.32 -6.23
CA ALA A 17 11.85 -11.34 -7.46
C ALA A 17 12.04 -10.04 -8.28
N ASN A 18 12.02 -8.86 -7.62
CA ASN A 18 12.21 -7.59 -8.29
C ASN A 18 13.63 -7.42 -8.82
N ALA A 19 14.66 -7.84 -8.10
CA ALA A 19 16.05 -7.80 -8.56
C ALA A 19 16.27 -8.68 -9.82
N ALA A 20 15.72 -9.88 -9.82
CA ALA A 20 15.77 -10.77 -11.00
C ALA A 20 15.07 -10.13 -12.22
N ARG A 21 13.94 -9.46 -12.02
CA ARG A 21 13.20 -8.75 -13.07
C ARG A 21 13.97 -7.52 -13.57
N CYS A 22 14.59 -6.73 -12.68
CA CYS A 22 15.46 -5.62 -13.06
C CYS A 22 16.64 -6.09 -13.90
N ALA A 23 17.30 -7.19 -13.54
CA ALA A 23 18.39 -7.78 -14.32
C ALA A 23 17.92 -8.20 -15.74
N ALA A 24 16.74 -8.81 -15.84
CA ALA A 24 16.15 -9.18 -17.11
C ALA A 24 15.77 -7.98 -17.99
N LEU A 25 15.36 -6.86 -17.40
CA LEU A 25 15.09 -5.60 -18.09
C LEU A 25 16.39 -4.93 -18.55
N ALA A 26 17.41 -4.91 -17.69
CA ALA A 26 18.73 -4.36 -18.02
C ALA A 26 19.36 -5.07 -19.23
N ALA A 27 19.19 -6.39 -19.35
CA ALA A 27 19.61 -7.16 -20.52
C ALA A 27 18.90 -6.73 -21.83
N LYS A 28 17.77 -6.01 -21.72
CA LYS A 28 17.02 -5.43 -22.85
C LYS A 28 17.29 -3.92 -23.01
N GLY A 29 18.25 -3.36 -22.29
CA GLY A 29 18.56 -1.93 -22.28
C GLY A 29 17.54 -1.07 -21.53
N ILE A 30 16.68 -1.65 -20.69
CA ILE A 30 15.65 -0.93 -19.92
C ILE A 30 16.09 -0.86 -18.46
N THR A 31 16.24 0.35 -17.94
CA THR A 31 16.52 0.59 -16.52
C THR A 31 15.23 1.10 -15.85
N PRO A 32 14.58 0.31 -14.98
CA PRO A 32 13.43 0.81 -14.22
C PRO A 32 13.82 2.07 -13.45
N THR A 33 13.07 3.15 -13.60
CA THR A 33 13.41 4.45 -13.03
C THR A 33 12.21 5.04 -12.30
N LEU A 34 12.42 5.40 -11.04
CA LEU A 34 11.47 6.07 -10.16
C LEU A 34 11.75 7.58 -10.12
N ALA A 35 10.75 8.40 -10.40
CA ALA A 35 10.77 9.81 -10.03
C ALA A 35 10.33 9.96 -8.56
N VAL A 36 11.15 10.58 -7.75
CA VAL A 36 10.82 11.01 -6.38
C VAL A 36 10.56 12.51 -6.41
N VAL A 37 9.34 12.92 -6.09
CA VAL A 37 8.90 14.32 -6.09
C VAL A 37 8.57 14.75 -4.66
N ARG A 38 9.28 15.71 -4.11
CA ARG A 38 9.12 16.20 -2.75
C ARG A 38 9.12 17.74 -2.70
N VAL A 39 8.24 18.28 -1.86
CA VAL A 39 8.15 19.72 -1.57
C VAL A 39 8.51 19.95 -0.11
N GLY A 40 9.55 20.75 0.13
CA GLY A 40 10.10 20.99 1.46
C GLY A 40 10.93 19.82 1.99
N GLU A 41 11.26 19.84 3.28
CA GLU A 41 12.19 18.92 3.94
C GLU A 41 11.66 18.47 5.31
N ARG A 42 10.44 17.92 5.33
CA ARG A 42 9.89 17.35 6.55
C ARG A 42 10.68 16.11 6.94
N GLU A 43 11.00 15.96 8.22
CA GLU A 43 11.81 14.83 8.70
C GLU A 43 11.21 13.46 8.38
N ASP A 44 9.88 13.32 8.47
CA ASP A 44 9.17 12.09 8.12
C ASP A 44 9.38 11.74 6.64
N ASP A 45 9.27 12.74 5.74
CA ASP A 45 9.46 12.57 4.31
C ASP A 45 10.92 12.17 4.01
N LEU A 46 11.89 12.82 4.64
CA LEU A 46 13.31 12.50 4.48
C LEU A 46 13.63 11.08 4.99
N SER A 47 13.02 10.68 6.10
CA SER A 47 13.20 9.33 6.64
C SER A 47 12.63 8.27 5.71
N TYR A 48 11.41 8.49 5.19
CA TYR A 48 10.78 7.58 4.23
C TYR A 48 11.56 7.54 2.91
N GLU A 49 11.99 8.70 2.39
CA GLU A 49 12.80 8.81 1.18
C GLU A 49 14.08 7.97 1.27
N ARG A 50 14.84 8.07 2.38
CA ARG A 50 16.03 7.22 2.61
C ARG A 50 15.71 5.73 2.48
N GLY A 51 14.58 5.30 3.01
CA GLY A 51 14.11 3.92 2.90
C GLY A 51 13.80 3.51 1.45
N VAL A 52 13.15 4.38 0.69
CA VAL A 52 12.84 4.17 -0.73
C VAL A 52 14.12 4.09 -1.56
N LEU A 53 15.05 5.04 -1.38
CA LEU A 53 16.34 5.07 -2.10
C LEU A 53 17.14 3.80 -1.84
N ALA A 54 17.26 3.39 -0.58
CA ALA A 54 17.97 2.17 -0.21
C ALA A 54 17.31 0.92 -0.83
N ARG A 55 15.97 0.88 -0.91
CA ARG A 55 15.24 -0.22 -1.53
C ARG A 55 15.46 -0.25 -3.04
N CYS A 56 15.36 0.88 -3.71
CA CYS A 56 15.61 1.00 -5.14
C CYS A 56 17.05 0.56 -5.49
N ALA A 57 18.03 1.02 -4.76
CA ALA A 57 19.43 0.63 -4.95
C ALA A 57 19.65 -0.88 -4.79
N LYS A 58 18.98 -1.50 -3.79
CA LYS A 58 19.10 -2.94 -3.53
C LYS A 58 18.62 -3.82 -4.68
N VAL A 59 17.61 -3.37 -5.45
CA VAL A 59 17.00 -4.18 -6.50
C VAL A 59 17.35 -3.73 -7.92
N GLY A 60 18.09 -2.63 -8.07
CA GLY A 60 18.53 -2.12 -9.38
C GLY A 60 17.53 -1.18 -10.06
N VAL A 61 16.72 -0.46 -9.29
CA VAL A 61 15.86 0.63 -9.76
C VAL A 61 16.61 1.95 -9.66
N ALA A 62 16.72 2.70 -10.76
CA ALA A 62 17.28 4.04 -10.75
C ALA A 62 16.30 5.05 -10.14
N VAL A 63 16.82 6.13 -9.57
CA VAL A 63 15.99 7.20 -8.97
C VAL A 63 16.39 8.55 -9.55
N LYS A 64 15.37 9.32 -9.94
CA LYS A 64 15.50 10.73 -10.35
C LYS A 64 14.72 11.59 -9.36
N GLN A 65 15.41 12.46 -8.63
CA GLN A 65 14.79 13.29 -7.61
C GLN A 65 14.40 14.65 -8.18
N PHE A 66 13.20 15.12 -7.82
CA PHE A 66 12.66 16.44 -8.11
C PHE A 66 12.32 17.10 -6.77
N LEU A 67 13.23 17.91 -6.27
CA LEU A 67 13.15 18.52 -4.94
C LEU A 67 12.76 19.99 -5.10
N LEU A 68 11.58 20.35 -4.60
CA LEU A 68 11.05 21.70 -4.63
C LEU A 68 11.17 22.35 -3.24
N PRO A 69 11.48 23.63 -3.15
CA PRO A 69 11.45 24.35 -1.88
C PRO A 69 10.05 24.38 -1.28
N ALA A 70 9.96 24.53 0.05
CA ALA A 70 8.67 24.48 0.76
C ALA A 70 7.68 25.56 0.32
N ASP A 71 8.18 26.69 -0.15
CA ASP A 71 7.44 27.85 -0.64
C ASP A 71 7.24 27.86 -2.16
N ALA A 72 7.56 26.75 -2.84
CA ALA A 72 7.36 26.64 -4.28
C ALA A 72 5.90 26.97 -4.68
N PRO A 73 5.68 27.66 -5.79
CA PRO A 73 4.32 27.87 -6.31
C PRO A 73 3.77 26.55 -6.87
N GLN A 74 2.44 26.40 -6.83
CA GLN A 74 1.76 25.20 -7.35
C GLN A 74 2.16 24.89 -8.80
N GLN A 75 2.34 25.93 -9.64
CA GLN A 75 2.72 25.74 -11.04
C GLN A 75 4.06 25.00 -11.18
N ALA A 76 5.04 25.27 -10.31
CA ALA A 76 6.34 24.57 -10.36
C ALA A 76 6.18 23.05 -10.16
N LEU A 77 5.28 22.62 -9.26
CA LEU A 77 4.98 21.21 -9.07
C LEU A 77 4.21 20.62 -10.27
N LEU A 78 3.27 21.36 -10.85
CA LEU A 78 2.56 20.94 -12.07
C LEU A 78 3.54 20.78 -13.25
N ASP A 79 4.51 21.65 -13.40
CA ASP A 79 5.53 21.56 -14.44
C ASP A 79 6.44 20.32 -14.25
N VAL A 80 6.80 20.00 -12.99
CA VAL A 80 7.51 18.76 -12.66
C VAL A 80 6.69 17.53 -13.02
N LEU A 81 5.40 17.50 -12.67
CA LEU A 81 4.53 16.37 -13.02
C LEU A 81 4.34 16.23 -14.53
N ALA A 82 4.21 17.33 -15.26
CA ALA A 82 4.17 17.32 -16.72
C ALA A 82 5.46 16.74 -17.32
N GLN A 83 6.64 17.12 -16.79
CA GLN A 83 7.92 16.54 -17.20
C GLN A 83 7.99 15.04 -16.89
N VAL A 84 7.56 14.61 -15.71
CA VAL A 84 7.55 13.19 -15.32
C VAL A 84 6.62 12.39 -16.22
N ASN A 85 5.43 12.91 -16.52
CA ASN A 85 4.48 12.25 -17.41
C ASN A 85 5.04 12.07 -18.83
N ALA A 86 5.74 13.09 -19.35
CA ALA A 86 6.24 13.12 -20.71
C ALA A 86 7.54 12.31 -20.90
N ASP A 87 8.32 12.07 -19.84
CA ASP A 87 9.61 11.37 -19.92
C ASP A 87 9.40 9.85 -20.00
N PRO A 88 9.67 9.20 -21.15
CA PRO A 88 9.50 7.75 -21.29
C PRO A 88 10.54 6.94 -20.49
N ALA A 89 11.63 7.57 -20.07
CA ALA A 89 12.65 6.93 -19.23
C ALA A 89 12.25 6.87 -17.75
N ILE A 90 11.24 7.62 -17.34
CA ILE A 90 10.65 7.55 -15.99
C ILE A 90 9.46 6.58 -16.02
N HIS A 91 9.51 5.55 -15.20
CA HIS A 91 8.50 4.48 -15.19
C HIS A 91 7.46 4.64 -14.08
N GLY A 92 7.76 5.42 -13.04
CA GLY A 92 6.82 5.70 -11.94
C GLY A 92 7.17 6.95 -11.19
N CYS A 93 6.20 7.51 -10.48
CA CYS A 93 6.32 8.72 -9.68
C CYS A 93 5.86 8.46 -8.25
N LEU A 94 6.71 8.73 -7.29
CA LEU A 94 6.36 8.87 -5.88
C LEU A 94 6.25 10.35 -5.55
N LEU A 95 5.04 10.82 -5.31
CA LEU A 95 4.77 12.17 -4.84
C LEU A 95 4.58 12.16 -3.32
N PHE A 96 5.48 12.83 -2.60
CA PHE A 96 5.38 12.93 -1.14
C PHE A 96 4.19 13.78 -0.70
N ARG A 97 3.41 13.25 0.24
CA ARG A 97 2.20 13.85 0.78
C ARG A 97 2.15 13.69 2.30
N PRO A 98 1.45 14.56 3.06
CA PRO A 98 0.64 15.68 2.58
C PRO A 98 1.49 16.83 2.02
N LEU A 99 0.96 17.50 0.99
CA LEU A 99 1.57 18.71 0.45
C LEU A 99 1.38 19.90 1.39
N PRO A 100 2.26 20.92 1.34
CA PRO A 100 2.03 22.20 2.02
C PRO A 100 0.70 22.84 1.61
N SER A 101 0.13 23.68 2.48
CA SER A 101 -1.25 24.20 2.36
C SER A 101 -1.53 25.09 1.14
N GLN A 102 -0.49 25.63 0.47
CA GLN A 102 -0.62 26.42 -0.75
C GLN A 102 -0.93 25.57 -1.99
N PHE A 103 -0.83 24.25 -1.90
CA PHE A 103 -1.13 23.34 -3.01
C PHE A 103 -2.56 22.80 -2.91
N ASP A 104 -3.28 22.82 -4.02
CA ASP A 104 -4.54 22.07 -4.14
C ASP A 104 -4.24 20.61 -4.47
N ASP A 105 -4.33 19.75 -3.45
CA ASP A 105 -4.04 18.31 -3.54
C ASP A 105 -4.82 17.62 -4.67
N ARG A 106 -6.07 18.05 -4.92
CA ARG A 106 -6.90 17.45 -5.96
C ARG A 106 -6.36 17.77 -7.35
N THR A 107 -6.02 19.04 -7.61
CA THR A 107 -5.44 19.47 -8.89
C THR A 107 -4.10 18.78 -9.13
N ILE A 108 -3.24 18.69 -8.10
CA ILE A 108 -1.93 18.04 -8.20
C ILE A 108 -2.09 16.54 -8.51
N ARG A 109 -2.95 15.81 -7.79
CA ARG A 109 -3.19 14.39 -8.07
C ARG A 109 -3.77 14.15 -9.47
N ALA A 110 -4.66 15.03 -9.93
CA ALA A 110 -5.24 14.95 -11.27
C ALA A 110 -4.23 15.19 -12.40
N ALA A 111 -3.12 15.90 -12.11
CA ALA A 111 -2.07 16.16 -13.08
C ALA A 111 -1.11 14.97 -13.30
N LEU A 112 -1.06 14.01 -12.37
CA LEU A 112 -0.22 12.81 -12.52
C LEU A 112 -0.94 11.77 -13.39
N ALA A 113 -0.25 11.27 -14.41
CA ALA A 113 -0.79 10.21 -15.26
C ALA A 113 -0.91 8.88 -14.47
N PRO A 114 -2.04 8.17 -14.56
CA PRO A 114 -2.24 6.91 -13.84
C PRO A 114 -1.14 5.87 -14.10
N GLU A 115 -0.58 5.86 -15.30
CA GLU A 115 0.51 4.95 -15.69
C GLU A 115 1.82 5.23 -14.95
N LYS A 116 1.98 6.45 -14.42
CA LYS A 116 3.13 6.86 -13.59
C LYS A 116 2.81 6.82 -12.09
N ASP A 117 1.56 6.66 -11.71
CA ASP A 117 1.07 6.71 -10.33
C ASP A 117 1.31 5.37 -9.62
N ILE A 118 2.56 5.09 -9.27
CA ILE A 118 2.95 3.81 -8.65
C ILE A 118 2.55 3.71 -7.17
N ASP A 119 2.05 4.77 -6.57
CA ASP A 119 1.55 4.78 -5.18
C ASP A 119 0.01 4.77 -5.08
N GLY A 120 -0.67 4.82 -6.24
CA GLY A 120 -2.13 4.67 -6.32
C GLY A 120 -2.90 5.84 -5.73
N ILE A 121 -2.40 7.07 -5.89
CA ILE A 121 -3.01 8.27 -5.31
C ILE A 121 -4.03 8.95 -6.21
N THR A 122 -4.01 8.66 -7.52
CA THR A 122 -4.89 9.29 -8.51
C THR A 122 -6.27 8.64 -8.53
N ASP A 123 -7.28 9.41 -8.95
CA ASP A 123 -8.64 8.89 -9.12
C ASP A 123 -8.67 7.79 -10.22
N GLY A 124 -7.79 7.88 -11.24
CA GLY A 124 -7.63 6.87 -12.27
C GLY A 124 -7.14 5.52 -11.70
N SER A 125 -6.10 5.52 -10.87
CA SER A 125 -5.61 4.33 -10.19
C SER A 125 -6.67 3.71 -9.28
N LEU A 126 -7.41 4.54 -8.53
CA LEU A 126 -8.50 4.07 -7.67
C LEU A 126 -9.67 3.50 -8.48
N ALA A 127 -10.00 4.09 -9.64
CA ALA A 127 -10.99 3.52 -10.56
C ALA A 127 -10.55 2.15 -11.08
N GLY A 128 -9.26 1.98 -11.41
CA GLY A 128 -8.69 0.69 -11.80
C GLY A 128 -8.85 -0.37 -10.71
N VAL A 129 -8.60 -0.02 -9.44
CA VAL A 129 -8.81 -0.93 -8.30
C VAL A 129 -10.28 -1.31 -8.15
N PHE A 130 -11.19 -0.33 -8.26
CA PHE A 130 -12.63 -0.55 -8.11
C PHE A 130 -13.21 -1.42 -9.23
N THR A 131 -12.81 -1.16 -10.46
CA THR A 131 -13.34 -1.87 -11.66
C THR A 131 -12.59 -3.17 -11.96
N GLY A 132 -11.44 -3.41 -11.33
CA GLY A 132 -10.56 -4.53 -11.66
C GLY A 132 -9.88 -4.39 -13.03
N THR A 133 -9.87 -3.19 -13.63
CA THR A 133 -9.22 -2.90 -14.91
C THR A 133 -7.76 -2.49 -14.74
N PRO A 134 -6.89 -2.71 -15.78
CA PRO A 134 -5.46 -2.40 -15.69
C PRO A 134 -5.19 -0.90 -15.91
N VAL A 135 -5.73 -0.05 -15.03
CA VAL A 135 -5.50 1.40 -15.01
C VAL A 135 -4.76 1.77 -13.75
N GLY A 136 -3.55 2.31 -13.90
CA GLY A 136 -2.71 2.69 -12.77
C GLY A 136 -2.32 1.53 -11.86
N TYR A 137 -2.07 1.84 -10.61
CA TYR A 137 -1.64 0.89 -9.58
C TYR A 137 -2.47 1.05 -8.31
N PRO A 138 -2.68 -0.02 -7.54
CA PRO A 138 -3.35 0.10 -6.25
C PRO A 138 -2.48 0.84 -5.24
N PRO A 139 -3.08 1.49 -4.24
CA PRO A 139 -2.33 2.07 -3.13
C PRO A 139 -1.43 1.03 -2.46
N CYS A 140 -0.14 1.37 -2.34
CA CYS A 140 0.90 0.45 -1.88
C CYS A 140 0.61 -0.17 -0.52
N THR A 141 0.01 0.59 0.41
CA THR A 141 -0.32 0.07 1.75
C THR A 141 -1.47 -0.94 1.70
N ALA A 142 -2.47 -0.71 0.87
CA ALA A 142 -3.56 -1.67 0.69
C ALA A 142 -3.05 -2.97 0.07
N GLN A 143 -2.20 -2.87 -0.95
CA GLN A 143 -1.58 -4.05 -1.56
C GLN A 143 -0.66 -4.79 -0.58
N ALA A 144 0.11 -4.09 0.25
CA ALA A 144 0.98 -4.72 1.24
C ALA A 144 0.21 -5.65 2.19
N CYS A 145 -1.04 -5.33 2.52
CA CYS A 145 -1.90 -6.23 3.31
C CYS A 145 -2.12 -7.57 2.58
N LEU A 146 -2.43 -7.52 1.29
CA LEU A 146 -2.66 -8.72 0.49
C LEU A 146 -1.37 -9.50 0.23
N GLU A 147 -0.25 -8.82 0.00
CA GLU A 147 1.05 -9.47 -0.18
C GLU A 147 1.46 -10.28 1.07
N ILE A 148 1.19 -9.74 2.27
CA ILE A 148 1.40 -10.48 3.52
C ILE A 148 0.48 -11.71 3.57
N LEU A 149 -0.83 -11.54 3.37
CA LEU A 149 -1.78 -12.64 3.41
C LEU A 149 -1.42 -13.75 2.43
N LYS A 150 -1.06 -13.39 1.19
CA LYS A 150 -0.64 -14.33 0.15
C LYS A 150 0.68 -15.03 0.49
N HIS A 151 1.68 -14.31 0.98
CA HIS A 151 2.97 -14.86 1.35
C HIS A 151 2.85 -15.94 2.43
N TYR A 152 1.98 -15.71 3.40
CA TYR A 152 1.70 -16.67 4.47
C TYR A 152 0.62 -17.71 4.11
N SER A 153 0.24 -17.76 2.82
CA SER A 153 -0.76 -18.72 2.30
C SER A 153 -2.10 -18.67 3.03
N ILE A 154 -2.51 -17.50 3.51
CA ILE A 154 -3.82 -17.28 4.13
C ILE A 154 -4.89 -17.37 3.04
N PRO A 155 -5.85 -18.31 3.13
CA PRO A 155 -6.91 -18.44 2.14
C PRO A 155 -7.83 -17.23 2.17
N LEU A 156 -8.15 -16.66 0.98
CA LEU A 156 -9.01 -15.49 0.83
C LEU A 156 -10.38 -15.87 0.25
N SER A 157 -10.40 -16.76 -0.75
CA SER A 157 -11.61 -17.15 -1.44
C SER A 157 -12.61 -17.81 -0.49
N GLY A 158 -13.86 -17.31 -0.52
CA GLY A 158 -14.96 -17.77 0.33
C GLY A 158 -14.88 -17.31 1.80
N LYS A 159 -13.85 -16.53 2.18
CA LYS A 159 -13.67 -16.02 3.53
C LYS A 159 -14.46 -14.73 3.76
N ARG A 160 -14.86 -14.53 5.02
CA ARG A 160 -15.44 -13.26 5.47
C ARG A 160 -14.33 -12.33 5.90
N ALA A 161 -14.22 -11.18 5.25
CA ALA A 161 -13.26 -10.15 5.60
C ALA A 161 -13.96 -8.90 6.12
N VAL A 162 -13.52 -8.40 7.26
CA VAL A 162 -13.93 -7.10 7.80
C VAL A 162 -12.78 -6.12 7.65
N VAL A 163 -13.04 -5.00 6.98
CA VAL A 163 -12.08 -3.91 6.84
C VAL A 163 -12.57 -2.74 7.68
N VAL A 164 -11.82 -2.39 8.73
CA VAL A 164 -12.13 -1.29 9.64
C VAL A 164 -11.36 -0.06 9.23
N GLY A 165 -12.06 0.87 8.58
CA GLY A 165 -11.50 2.08 7.97
C GLY A 165 -11.91 2.19 6.51
N ARG A 166 -12.16 3.42 6.01
CA ARG A 166 -12.64 3.65 4.64
C ARG A 166 -11.88 4.74 3.89
N SER A 167 -10.60 4.92 4.22
CA SER A 167 -9.75 5.85 3.48
C SER A 167 -9.54 5.39 2.04
N LEU A 168 -9.23 6.32 1.14
CA LEU A 168 -8.86 6.00 -0.25
C LEU A 168 -7.44 5.41 -0.34
N VAL A 169 -6.64 5.55 0.71
CA VAL A 169 -5.26 5.05 0.74
C VAL A 169 -5.19 3.58 1.18
N VAL A 170 -6.09 3.13 2.07
CA VAL A 170 -6.03 1.77 2.62
C VAL A 170 -7.38 1.07 2.59
N GLY A 171 -8.38 1.57 3.34
CA GLY A 171 -9.57 0.79 3.65
C GLY A 171 -10.40 0.42 2.42
N LYS A 172 -10.80 1.39 1.59
CA LYS A 172 -11.56 1.11 0.36
C LYS A 172 -10.77 0.26 -0.64
N PRO A 173 -9.51 0.60 -0.97
CA PRO A 173 -8.71 -0.24 -1.86
C PRO A 173 -8.54 -1.67 -1.35
N ALA A 174 -8.20 -1.86 -0.08
CA ALA A 174 -8.04 -3.19 0.50
C ALA A 174 -9.34 -4.00 0.43
N ALA A 175 -10.49 -3.36 0.68
CA ALA A 175 -11.80 -4.01 0.55
C ALA A 175 -12.06 -4.51 -0.88
N MET A 176 -11.83 -3.67 -1.89
CA MET A 176 -12.01 -4.06 -3.29
C MET A 176 -11.00 -5.13 -3.74
N MET A 177 -9.78 -5.07 -3.22
CA MET A 177 -8.77 -6.07 -3.53
C MET A 177 -9.06 -7.43 -2.88
N LEU A 178 -9.63 -7.45 -1.67
CA LEU A 178 -10.10 -8.68 -1.03
C LEU A 178 -11.34 -9.27 -1.72
N ASP A 179 -12.29 -8.41 -2.14
CA ASP A 179 -13.44 -8.81 -2.95
C ASP A 179 -13.00 -9.50 -4.25
N LYS A 180 -12.02 -8.91 -4.94
CA LYS A 180 -11.43 -9.51 -6.15
C LYS A 180 -10.79 -10.89 -5.92
N GLU A 181 -10.30 -11.16 -4.73
CA GLU A 181 -9.80 -12.48 -4.32
C GLU A 181 -10.93 -13.41 -3.85
N ASN A 182 -12.19 -13.07 -4.16
CA ASN A 182 -13.41 -13.80 -3.82
C ASN A 182 -13.69 -13.89 -2.30
N ALA A 183 -13.26 -12.91 -1.52
CA ALA A 183 -13.68 -12.77 -0.14
C ALA A 183 -15.02 -12.01 -0.06
N THR A 184 -15.88 -12.36 0.91
CA THR A 184 -17.05 -11.54 1.24
C THR A 184 -16.62 -10.43 2.18
N VAL A 185 -16.72 -9.16 1.74
CA VAL A 185 -16.15 -8.02 2.46
C VAL A 185 -17.22 -7.16 3.13
N THR A 186 -17.00 -6.88 4.41
CA THR A 186 -17.74 -5.85 5.16
C THR A 186 -16.83 -4.67 5.44
N LEU A 187 -17.18 -3.49 4.91
CA LEU A 187 -16.43 -2.25 5.11
C LEU A 187 -17.01 -1.43 6.27
N CYS A 188 -16.27 -1.33 7.37
CA CYS A 188 -16.67 -0.62 8.59
C CYS A 188 -16.05 0.79 8.67
N ASN A 189 -16.74 1.67 9.40
CA ASN A 189 -16.31 3.05 9.60
C ASN A 189 -16.73 3.58 10.98
N SER A 190 -16.44 4.85 11.28
CA SER A 190 -16.72 5.47 12.58
C SER A 190 -18.22 5.55 12.99
N ARG A 191 -19.12 5.22 12.07
CA ARG A 191 -20.58 5.17 12.33
C ARG A 191 -21.12 3.75 12.35
N THR A 192 -20.28 2.75 12.16
CA THR A 192 -20.68 1.34 12.21
C THR A 192 -21.16 0.98 13.61
N GLN A 193 -22.39 0.50 13.69
CA GLN A 193 -22.96 0.01 14.95
C GLN A 193 -22.46 -1.40 15.23
N ASN A 194 -22.23 -1.72 16.50
CA ASN A 194 -21.82 -3.03 16.97
C ASN A 194 -20.58 -3.60 16.24
N LEU A 195 -19.56 -2.75 16.04
CA LEU A 195 -18.32 -3.14 15.39
C LEU A 195 -17.69 -4.42 15.99
N PRO A 196 -17.67 -4.63 17.32
CA PRO A 196 -17.13 -5.87 17.88
C PRO A 196 -17.80 -7.13 17.36
N ALA A 197 -19.12 -7.14 17.19
CA ALA A 197 -19.81 -8.31 16.66
C ALA A 197 -19.42 -8.58 15.20
N LEU A 198 -19.38 -7.55 14.36
CA LEU A 198 -18.95 -7.69 12.96
C LEU A 198 -17.52 -8.22 12.85
N CYS A 199 -16.60 -7.70 13.67
CA CYS A 199 -15.23 -8.19 13.70
C CYS A 199 -15.18 -9.67 14.12
N ARG A 200 -15.94 -10.09 15.14
CA ARG A 200 -15.96 -11.50 15.59
C ARG A 200 -16.55 -12.47 14.55
N GLU A 201 -17.41 -12.02 13.65
CA GLU A 201 -17.96 -12.87 12.58
C GLU A 201 -16.95 -13.09 11.42
N ALA A 202 -15.92 -12.27 11.32
CA ALA A 202 -14.95 -12.34 10.24
C ALA A 202 -13.95 -13.50 10.42
N ASP A 203 -13.38 -13.97 9.31
CA ASP A 203 -12.20 -14.81 9.28
C ASP A 203 -10.91 -13.96 9.21
N ILE A 204 -11.01 -12.81 8.53
CA ILE A 204 -9.90 -11.87 8.34
C ILE A 204 -10.37 -10.48 8.78
N VAL A 205 -9.58 -9.81 9.63
CA VAL A 205 -9.84 -8.44 10.08
C VAL A 205 -8.68 -7.54 9.66
N VAL A 206 -8.93 -6.59 8.78
CA VAL A 206 -7.96 -5.56 8.38
C VAL A 206 -8.29 -4.27 9.12
N VAL A 207 -7.36 -3.77 9.95
CA VAL A 207 -7.58 -2.60 10.79
C VAL A 207 -6.76 -1.43 10.27
N ALA A 208 -7.45 -0.40 9.76
CA ALA A 208 -6.86 0.79 9.12
C ALA A 208 -7.67 2.05 9.46
N MET A 209 -7.90 2.28 10.74
CA MET A 209 -8.77 3.35 11.21
C MET A 209 -8.02 4.58 11.73
N GLY A 210 -6.70 4.48 11.93
CA GLY A 210 -5.86 5.55 12.45
C GLY A 210 -6.17 5.91 13.89
N LYS A 211 -6.56 4.92 14.72
CA LYS A 211 -6.85 5.09 16.13
C LYS A 211 -6.09 4.07 16.96
N ARG A 212 -5.09 4.55 17.66
CA ARG A 212 -4.21 3.74 18.50
C ARG A 212 -4.99 2.80 19.42
N GLY A 213 -4.68 1.49 19.35
CA GLY A 213 -5.17 0.48 20.27
C GLY A 213 -6.69 0.39 20.38
N TYR A 214 -7.42 0.68 19.32
CA TYR A 214 -8.88 0.68 19.33
C TYR A 214 -9.48 -0.73 19.31
N ILE A 215 -8.88 -1.66 18.57
CA ILE A 215 -9.33 -3.05 18.49
C ILE A 215 -8.59 -3.89 19.53
N GLY A 216 -9.33 -4.56 20.41
CA GLY A 216 -8.81 -5.45 21.43
C GLY A 216 -9.43 -6.82 21.38
N ALA A 217 -9.17 -7.66 22.41
CA ALA A 217 -9.70 -9.02 22.52
C ALA A 217 -11.23 -9.08 22.47
N ASP A 218 -11.91 -8.03 22.93
CA ASP A 218 -13.37 -7.89 22.91
C ASP A 218 -13.97 -7.88 21.49
N CYS A 219 -13.16 -7.49 20.50
CA CYS A 219 -13.53 -7.45 19.08
C CYS A 219 -13.12 -8.71 18.32
N LEU A 220 -12.39 -9.63 18.92
CA LEU A 220 -11.72 -10.73 18.23
C LEU A 220 -12.15 -12.10 18.76
N ARG A 221 -11.84 -13.16 18.02
CA ARG A 221 -12.06 -14.55 18.42
C ARG A 221 -10.94 -15.46 17.92
N GLU A 222 -10.90 -16.67 18.42
CA GLU A 222 -10.01 -17.74 17.95
C GLU A 222 -10.21 -18.05 16.45
N GLY A 223 -9.12 -18.42 15.77
CA GLY A 223 -9.13 -18.80 14.35
C GLY A 223 -9.16 -17.60 13.38
N GLN A 224 -9.00 -16.38 13.86
CA GLN A 224 -8.98 -15.18 13.02
C GLN A 224 -7.57 -14.77 12.60
N VAL A 225 -7.48 -14.17 11.43
CA VAL A 225 -6.27 -13.48 10.94
C VAL A 225 -6.47 -11.97 11.05
N VAL A 226 -5.54 -11.29 11.71
CA VAL A 226 -5.62 -9.84 11.92
C VAL A 226 -4.46 -9.14 11.21
N VAL A 227 -4.79 -8.16 10.37
CA VAL A 227 -3.83 -7.30 9.66
C VAL A 227 -3.96 -5.88 10.22
N ASP A 228 -3.03 -5.48 11.06
CA ASP A 228 -2.95 -4.13 11.63
C ASP A 228 -2.12 -3.23 10.72
N VAL A 229 -2.75 -2.16 10.21
CA VAL A 229 -2.14 -1.17 9.32
C VAL A 229 -1.80 0.13 10.07
N GLY A 230 -2.32 0.30 11.29
CA GLY A 230 -2.10 1.48 12.09
C GLY A 230 -0.61 1.68 12.42
N ILE A 231 -0.16 2.93 12.45
CA ILE A 231 1.17 3.31 12.94
C ILE A 231 1.01 4.55 13.81
N HIS A 232 1.34 4.41 15.09
CA HIS A 232 1.30 5.47 16.09
C HIS A 232 2.54 5.43 16.95
N VAL A 233 2.92 6.57 17.52
CA VAL A 233 3.93 6.63 18.56
C VAL A 233 3.22 6.53 19.92
N GLY A 234 3.59 5.52 20.69
CA GLY A 234 3.06 5.31 22.04
C GLY A 234 3.60 6.34 23.04
N ASP A 235 3.01 6.36 24.25
CA ASP A 235 3.45 7.26 25.32
C ASP A 235 4.87 6.92 25.81
N ASP A 236 5.32 5.70 25.56
CA ASP A 236 6.67 5.19 25.82
C ASP A 236 7.65 5.44 24.65
N GLY A 237 7.22 6.18 23.62
CA GLY A 237 8.00 6.45 22.41
C GLY A 237 8.10 5.28 21.42
N LYS A 238 7.48 4.13 21.72
CA LYS A 238 7.50 2.97 20.81
C LYS A 238 6.37 3.03 19.80
N LEU A 239 6.61 2.42 18.65
CA LEU A 239 5.57 2.28 17.62
C LEU A 239 4.54 1.22 18.02
N CYS A 240 3.28 1.53 17.78
CA CYS A 240 2.14 0.63 17.98
C CYS A 240 1.09 0.85 16.89
N GLY A 241 0.14 -0.07 16.78
CA GLY A 241 -0.92 -0.05 15.77
C GLY A 241 -2.28 0.39 16.29
N ASP A 242 -3.29 0.14 15.47
CA ASP A 242 -4.70 0.31 15.78
C ASP A 242 -5.22 -0.84 16.68
N VAL A 243 -4.49 -1.97 16.73
CA VAL A 243 -4.83 -3.15 17.54
C VAL A 243 -4.05 -3.16 18.85
N ARG A 244 -4.70 -3.52 19.95
CA ARG A 244 -4.03 -3.82 21.23
C ARG A 244 -3.36 -5.19 21.11
N PHE A 245 -2.13 -5.20 20.58
CA PHE A 245 -1.41 -6.41 20.19
C PHE A 245 -1.32 -7.44 21.31
N ALA A 246 -0.95 -7.02 22.50
CA ALA A 246 -0.79 -7.93 23.65
C ALA A 246 -2.12 -8.62 24.09
N GLU A 247 -3.27 -8.00 23.80
CA GLU A 247 -4.58 -8.59 24.05
C GLU A 247 -5.03 -9.49 22.90
N ALA A 248 -4.68 -9.13 21.66
CA ALA A 248 -5.10 -9.82 20.45
C ALA A 248 -4.29 -11.10 20.19
N GLU A 249 -2.95 -11.05 20.38
CA GLU A 249 -2.05 -12.18 20.09
C GLU A 249 -2.46 -13.50 20.75
N PRO A 250 -2.85 -13.56 22.03
CA PRO A 250 -3.24 -14.84 22.65
C PRO A 250 -4.57 -15.38 22.13
N VAL A 251 -5.38 -14.58 21.45
CA VAL A 251 -6.74 -14.91 21.01
C VAL A 251 -6.79 -15.39 19.57
N VAL A 252 -6.05 -14.72 18.66
CA VAL A 252 -6.18 -14.92 17.22
C VAL A 252 -5.24 -16.01 16.69
N GLU A 253 -5.49 -16.52 15.49
CA GLU A 253 -4.64 -17.50 14.82
C GLU A 253 -3.35 -16.85 14.28
N ALA A 254 -3.47 -15.67 13.66
CA ALA A 254 -2.34 -14.95 13.12
C ALA A 254 -2.55 -13.43 13.19
N ILE A 255 -1.45 -12.69 13.34
CA ILE A 255 -1.49 -11.23 13.46
C ILE A 255 -0.21 -10.57 12.90
N THR A 256 -0.34 -9.43 12.23
CA THR A 256 0.81 -8.60 11.87
C THR A 256 1.30 -7.78 13.06
N PRO A 257 2.62 -7.69 13.31
CA PRO A 257 3.15 -6.84 14.37
C PRO A 257 3.25 -5.37 13.91
N VAL A 258 3.22 -4.44 14.85
CA VAL A 258 3.59 -3.03 14.63
C VAL A 258 4.61 -2.63 15.71
N PRO A 259 5.85 -2.28 15.30
CA PRO A 259 6.41 -2.27 13.93
C PRO A 259 6.73 -3.65 13.37
N GLY A 260 7.08 -3.71 12.09
CA GLY A 260 7.58 -4.91 11.45
C GLY A 260 6.55 -5.73 10.64
N GLY A 261 5.32 -5.24 10.54
CA GLY A 261 4.24 -5.80 9.70
C GLY A 261 4.08 -5.06 8.37
N VAL A 262 2.88 -4.55 8.11
CA VAL A 262 2.45 -3.94 6.83
C VAL A 262 3.36 -2.81 6.38
N GLY A 263 3.69 -1.86 7.27
CA GLY A 263 4.53 -0.71 6.93
C GLY A 263 5.93 -1.07 6.40
N THR A 264 6.43 -2.26 6.75
CA THR A 264 7.72 -2.75 6.24
C THR A 264 7.63 -3.16 4.76
N VAL A 265 6.45 -3.59 4.30
CA VAL A 265 6.23 -4.16 2.96
C VAL A 265 5.92 -3.09 1.91
N THR A 266 5.32 -1.97 2.31
CA THR A 266 4.83 -0.91 1.39
C THR A 266 5.87 -0.44 0.39
N THR A 267 7.12 -0.18 0.82
CA THR A 267 8.20 0.26 -0.07
C THR A 267 8.59 -0.82 -1.10
N SER A 268 8.49 -2.11 -0.75
CA SER A 268 8.77 -3.20 -1.70
C SER A 268 7.66 -3.34 -2.74
N VAL A 269 6.40 -3.07 -2.36
CA VAL A 269 5.27 -2.98 -3.30
C VAL A 269 5.51 -1.83 -4.28
N LEU A 270 5.82 -0.64 -3.78
CA LEU A 270 6.09 0.55 -4.58
C LEU A 270 7.18 0.29 -5.62
N VAL A 271 8.30 -0.30 -5.21
CA VAL A 271 9.38 -0.67 -6.12
C VAL A 271 8.93 -1.73 -7.14
N GLY A 272 8.11 -2.69 -6.72
CA GLY A 272 7.50 -3.68 -7.62
C GLY A 272 6.67 -3.03 -8.72
N HIS A 273 5.87 -1.99 -8.40
CA HIS A 273 5.10 -1.23 -9.38
C HIS A 273 5.99 -0.52 -10.41
N VAL A 274 7.12 0.06 -9.99
CA VAL A 274 8.09 0.65 -10.92
C VAL A 274 8.64 -0.39 -11.91
N VAL A 275 8.94 -1.58 -11.41
CA VAL A 275 9.42 -2.70 -12.25
C VAL A 275 8.33 -3.21 -13.18
N ASP A 276 7.07 -3.24 -12.73
CA ASP A 276 5.92 -3.57 -13.56
C ASP A 276 5.73 -2.56 -14.69
N ALA A 277 5.78 -1.27 -14.36
CA ALA A 277 5.69 -0.18 -15.34
C ALA A 277 6.79 -0.29 -16.41
N ALA A 278 8.05 -0.47 -15.99
CA ALA A 278 9.18 -0.66 -16.90
C ALA A 278 9.04 -1.90 -17.80
N SER A 279 8.30 -2.90 -17.34
CA SER A 279 8.02 -4.13 -18.09
C SER A 279 6.86 -4.00 -19.07
N GLY A 280 6.17 -2.85 -19.13
CA GLY A 280 4.92 -2.66 -19.89
C GLY A 280 3.75 -3.50 -19.34
N LYS A 281 3.79 -3.85 -18.07
CA LYS A 281 2.77 -4.67 -17.37
C LYS A 281 1.90 -3.84 -16.45
N ILE A 282 1.45 -2.67 -16.90
CA ILE A 282 0.53 -1.83 -16.11
C ILE A 282 -0.68 -2.68 -15.72
N GLY A 283 -0.90 -2.85 -14.43
CA GLY A 283 -2.07 -3.52 -13.89
C GLY A 283 -2.28 -5.00 -14.28
N LYS A 284 -1.38 -5.64 -15.03
CA LYS A 284 -1.56 -7.04 -15.50
C LYS A 284 -1.61 -8.07 -14.37
N GLN A 285 -1.04 -7.78 -13.20
CA GLN A 285 -1.14 -8.66 -12.02
C GLN A 285 -2.54 -8.64 -11.40
N TRP A 286 -3.39 -7.68 -11.80
CA TRP A 286 -4.75 -7.48 -11.30
C TRP A 286 -5.81 -8.13 -12.18
N HIS A 287 -5.43 -8.78 -13.29
CA HIS A 287 -6.39 -9.54 -14.08
C HIS A 287 -6.77 -10.83 -13.37
N CYS A 288 -8.01 -10.90 -12.95
CA CYS A 288 -8.64 -12.17 -12.62
C CYS A 288 -8.70 -13.01 -13.92
N ASN A 289 -7.87 -14.08 -14.01
CA ASN A 289 -7.98 -15.05 -15.10
C ASN A 289 -9.31 -15.83 -15.05
N ASN A 290 -10.13 -15.64 -14.02
CA ASN A 290 -11.37 -16.39 -13.76
C ASN A 290 -12.65 -15.52 -13.68
N CYS A 291 -12.59 -14.22 -13.98
CA CYS A 291 -13.82 -13.43 -14.17
C CYS A 291 -14.45 -13.78 -15.55
N LYS A 292 -14.81 -15.03 -15.76
CA LYS A 292 -15.98 -15.35 -16.58
C LYS A 292 -17.16 -15.01 -15.70
N SER A 293 -18.07 -14.19 -16.24
CA SER A 293 -19.37 -13.85 -15.66
C SER A 293 -20.11 -15.13 -15.23
N ASP A 294 -19.95 -15.52 -13.97
CA ASP A 294 -20.71 -16.57 -13.34
C ASP A 294 -21.79 -15.93 -12.46
N PHE A 295 -22.65 -15.12 -13.08
CA PHE A 295 -24.02 -14.83 -12.65
C PHE A 295 -24.91 -14.75 -13.87
#